data_ad37f57cd99fc4688671c03f0e3efac0
#
_entry.id   ad37f57cd99fc4688671c03f0e3efac0
#
_cell.length_a   1.000
_cell.length_b   1.000
_cell.length_c   1.000
_cell.angle_alpha   90.00
_cell.angle_beta   90.00
_cell.angle_gamma   90.00
#
_symmetry.space_group_name_H-M   'P 1'
#
loop_
_entity.id
_entity.type
_entity.pdbx_description
1 polymer ?
#
loop_
_entity_poly.entity_id
_entity_poly.type
_entity_poly.pdbx_seq_one_letter_code
_entity_poly.pdbx_strand_id
1 'polypeptide(L)'
;MSKRDGREVDPDRLYLLSSTSQGYAWLLKLFCDPGDYVLTPRPGYPMVDQLAMLEAVEVDNYFLSWDGAWLTDVGQLRQHLQTSTPSALVVINPNNPTGSYLRPDERAGMVQLCHDFSVPLIADEVFFDYALSNVFRERLAGEERVLTFALDGLSKNLAAPHAKVAWLEVSGPDELVRQAQEKLDQIADAYLPMSDLITAQLPSLLDAIGSQIETVRDRLRKNLQRLRSCVAASRTGVMDLYEPEGGWSALLRFPAWIDEDELVTSLIRDAAISAQPGYFFDMPTAGFLSISLLLQPEVMAAAAESVIARIDTAVEATLF
;
A
#
# COMPACT_ATOMS: atom_id res chain seq x y z
N MET A 1 -11.68 8.46 -14.21
CA MET A 1 -10.26 8.74 -13.99
C MET A 1 -9.93 10.16 -14.40
N SER A 2 -10.08 10.62 -15.63
CA SER A 2 -9.71 11.99 -16.05
C SER A 2 -10.26 13.09 -15.16
N LYS A 3 -11.55 13.02 -14.78
CA LYS A 3 -12.18 14.01 -13.87
C LYS A 3 -11.57 13.95 -12.44
N ARG A 4 -11.22 12.77 -11.94
CA ARG A 4 -10.62 12.58 -10.62
C ARG A 4 -9.19 13.13 -10.57
N ASP A 5 -8.41 12.80 -11.59
CA ASP A 5 -6.97 13.07 -11.62
C ASP A 5 -6.63 14.42 -12.28
N GLY A 6 -7.64 15.13 -12.85
CA GLY A 6 -7.45 16.44 -13.47
C GLY A 6 -6.59 16.41 -14.74
N ARG A 7 -6.43 15.25 -15.37
CA ARG A 7 -5.65 15.02 -16.59
C ARG A 7 -6.44 14.18 -17.58
N GLU A 8 -6.09 14.23 -18.85
CA GLU A 8 -6.62 13.30 -19.84
C GLU A 8 -6.07 11.90 -19.57
N VAL A 9 -6.94 10.89 -19.62
CA VAL A 9 -6.58 9.48 -19.53
C VAL A 9 -7.02 8.81 -20.79
N ASP A 10 -6.07 8.25 -21.52
CA ASP A 10 -6.33 7.52 -22.76
C ASP A 10 -6.95 6.15 -22.43
N PRO A 11 -8.18 5.86 -22.87
CA PRO A 11 -8.83 4.57 -22.63
C PRO A 11 -8.04 3.38 -23.19
N ASP A 12 -7.31 3.57 -24.28
CA ASP A 12 -6.52 2.49 -24.89
C ASP A 12 -5.30 2.09 -24.05
N ARG A 13 -4.96 2.89 -23.02
CA ARG A 13 -3.90 2.60 -22.04
C ARG A 13 -4.41 1.99 -20.74
N LEU A 14 -5.70 1.58 -20.71
CA LEU A 14 -6.34 1.01 -19.53
C LEU A 14 -6.67 -0.46 -19.71
N TYR A 15 -6.30 -1.27 -18.72
CA TYR A 15 -6.64 -2.68 -18.65
C TYR A 15 -7.54 -2.94 -17.44
N LEU A 16 -8.72 -3.52 -17.69
CA LEU A 16 -9.62 -3.94 -16.62
C LEU A 16 -9.18 -5.28 -16.05
N LEU A 17 -9.19 -5.38 -14.72
CA LEU A 17 -8.69 -6.52 -13.96
C LEU A 17 -9.71 -6.96 -12.89
N SER A 18 -9.67 -8.22 -12.50
CA SER A 18 -10.47 -8.70 -11.35
C SER A 18 -9.91 -8.25 -10.00
N SER A 19 -8.63 -7.87 -9.93
CA SER A 19 -7.94 -7.36 -8.75
C SER A 19 -6.58 -6.78 -9.11
N THR A 20 -6.01 -5.93 -8.26
CA THR A 20 -4.62 -5.48 -8.40
C THR A 20 -3.63 -6.64 -8.29
N SER A 21 -3.97 -7.72 -7.54
CA SER A 21 -3.16 -8.95 -7.51
C SER A 21 -3.02 -9.58 -8.89
N GLN A 22 -4.08 -9.57 -9.72
CA GLN A 22 -3.98 -10.00 -11.12
C GLN A 22 -3.08 -9.07 -11.91
N GLY A 23 -3.16 -7.76 -11.66
CA GLY A 23 -2.27 -6.77 -12.28
C GLY A 23 -0.80 -7.03 -11.96
N TYR A 24 -0.47 -7.27 -10.70
CA TYR A 24 0.88 -7.67 -10.31
C TYR A 24 1.34 -8.94 -11.02
N ALA A 25 0.52 -10.00 -11.04
CA ALA A 25 0.87 -11.24 -11.73
C ALA A 25 1.12 -11.04 -13.24
N TRP A 26 0.34 -10.15 -13.89
CA TRP A 26 0.57 -9.79 -15.29
C TRP A 26 1.88 -9.03 -15.49
N LEU A 27 2.19 -8.08 -14.60
CA LEU A 27 3.40 -7.27 -14.69
C LEU A 27 4.65 -8.10 -14.40
N LEU A 28 4.59 -9.04 -13.46
CA LEU A 28 5.68 -9.98 -13.22
C LEU A 28 5.94 -10.86 -14.46
N LYS A 29 4.88 -11.36 -15.12
CA LYS A 29 5.02 -12.10 -16.40
C LYS A 29 5.53 -11.23 -17.55
N LEU A 30 5.23 -9.94 -17.53
CA LEU A 30 5.66 -8.99 -18.56
C LEU A 30 7.16 -8.70 -18.49
N PHE A 31 7.71 -8.58 -17.27
CA PHE A 31 9.04 -8.05 -17.03
C PHE A 31 10.06 -9.07 -16.55
N CYS A 32 9.63 -10.21 -16.02
CA CYS A 32 10.52 -11.14 -15.33
C CYS A 32 10.52 -12.52 -16.01
N ASP A 33 11.70 -13.07 -16.16
CA ASP A 33 11.92 -14.49 -16.33
C ASP A 33 12.14 -15.15 -14.95
N PRO A 34 11.97 -16.49 -14.81
CA PRO A 34 12.25 -17.18 -13.55
C PRO A 34 13.67 -16.91 -13.05
N GLY A 35 13.77 -16.42 -11.80
CA GLY A 35 15.03 -16.04 -11.16
C GLY A 35 15.40 -14.57 -11.31
N ASP A 36 14.67 -13.80 -12.13
CA ASP A 36 14.76 -12.36 -12.09
C ASP A 36 14.19 -11.80 -10.80
N TYR A 37 14.48 -10.53 -10.48
CA TYR A 37 13.95 -9.93 -9.26
C TYR A 37 13.29 -8.58 -9.49
N VAL A 38 12.35 -8.27 -8.60
CA VAL A 38 11.75 -6.94 -8.47
C VAL A 38 12.16 -6.30 -7.15
N LEU A 39 12.23 -4.97 -7.12
CA LEU A 39 12.60 -4.21 -5.93
C LEU A 39 11.36 -3.62 -5.27
N THR A 40 11.12 -3.92 -3.98
CA THR A 40 9.91 -3.56 -3.25
C THR A 40 10.22 -2.76 -1.98
N PRO A 41 9.28 -1.92 -1.47
CA PRO A 41 9.50 -1.16 -0.25
C PRO A 41 9.42 -2.04 1.01
N ARG A 42 10.24 -1.68 2.04
CA ARG A 42 10.13 -2.19 3.40
C ARG A 42 10.15 -1.04 4.43
N PRO A 43 9.24 -1.02 5.42
CA PRO A 43 8.14 -1.96 5.57
C PRO A 43 7.18 -1.93 4.38
N GLY A 44 6.58 -3.07 4.07
CA GLY A 44 5.74 -3.22 2.89
C GLY A 44 4.65 -4.29 3.02
N TYR A 45 3.73 -4.29 2.07
CA TYR A 45 2.63 -5.24 2.07
C TYR A 45 3.06 -6.60 1.49
N PRO A 46 2.95 -7.70 2.24
CA PRO A 46 3.57 -8.99 1.90
C PRO A 46 2.96 -9.70 0.67
N MET A 47 1.86 -9.19 0.12
CA MET A 47 1.20 -9.79 -1.05
C MET A 47 2.12 -9.82 -2.27
N VAL A 48 2.97 -8.81 -2.44
CA VAL A 48 3.88 -8.74 -3.61
C VAL A 48 4.85 -9.92 -3.58
N ASP A 49 5.42 -10.22 -2.41
CA ASP A 49 6.34 -11.35 -2.23
C ASP A 49 5.66 -12.70 -2.56
N GLN A 50 4.41 -12.86 -2.10
CA GLN A 50 3.64 -14.07 -2.37
C GLN A 50 3.34 -14.24 -3.87
N LEU A 51 3.01 -13.15 -4.57
CA LEU A 51 2.75 -13.18 -6.00
C LEU A 51 4.04 -13.42 -6.79
N ALA A 52 5.14 -12.80 -6.40
CA ALA A 52 6.45 -13.02 -7.01
C ALA A 52 6.90 -14.47 -6.87
N MET A 53 6.73 -15.06 -5.69
CA MET A 53 7.02 -16.49 -5.44
C MET A 53 6.20 -17.40 -6.39
N LEU A 54 4.91 -17.10 -6.64
CA LEU A 54 4.08 -17.87 -7.56
C LEU A 54 4.53 -17.76 -9.02
N GLU A 55 5.20 -16.70 -9.39
CA GLU A 55 5.76 -16.46 -10.72
C GLU A 55 7.24 -16.86 -10.83
N ALA A 56 7.82 -17.47 -9.78
CA ALA A 56 9.24 -17.80 -9.68
C ALA A 56 10.18 -16.59 -9.84
N VAL A 57 9.72 -15.42 -9.39
CA VAL A 57 10.44 -14.14 -9.37
C VAL A 57 10.93 -13.88 -7.95
N GLU A 58 12.17 -13.41 -7.81
CA GLU A 58 12.74 -13.04 -6.52
C GLU A 58 12.31 -11.61 -6.14
N VAL A 59 12.36 -11.32 -4.84
CA VAL A 59 12.08 -9.98 -4.30
C VAL A 59 13.29 -9.48 -3.54
N ASP A 60 13.81 -8.32 -3.91
CA ASP A 60 14.77 -7.58 -3.13
C ASP A 60 14.15 -6.29 -2.62
N ASN A 61 14.76 -5.61 -1.66
CA ASN A 61 14.10 -4.58 -0.90
C ASN A 61 14.85 -3.25 -0.87
N TYR A 62 14.10 -2.16 -0.94
CA TYR A 62 14.57 -0.85 -0.49
C TYR A 62 13.83 -0.42 0.76
N PHE A 63 14.46 0.37 1.61
CA PHE A 63 13.96 0.63 2.96
C PHE A 63 13.44 2.04 3.13
N LEU A 64 12.27 2.14 3.76
CA LEU A 64 11.79 3.38 4.34
C LEU A 64 12.34 3.51 5.76
N SER A 65 12.81 4.69 6.10
CA SER A 65 13.27 5.03 7.44
C SER A 65 12.35 6.04 8.11
N TRP A 66 12.23 5.97 9.43
CA TRP A 66 11.45 6.91 10.21
C TRP A 66 12.36 8.04 10.75
N ASP A 67 12.06 9.26 10.31
CA ASP A 67 12.66 10.50 10.87
C ASP A 67 11.56 11.57 11.02
N GLY A 68 10.62 11.32 11.96
CA GLY A 68 9.40 12.14 12.09
C GLY A 68 8.38 11.93 10.98
N ALA A 69 8.77 11.29 9.89
CA ALA A 69 7.95 10.76 8.80
C ALA A 69 8.64 9.52 8.22
N TRP A 70 7.89 8.67 7.51
CA TRP A 70 8.49 7.57 6.75
C TRP A 70 8.98 8.08 5.40
N LEU A 71 10.26 7.93 5.13
CA LEU A 71 10.94 8.47 3.96
C LEU A 71 11.75 7.37 3.28
N THR A 72 11.82 7.42 1.95
CA THR A 72 12.71 6.58 1.15
C THR A 72 14.06 7.27 0.98
N ASP A 73 15.15 6.58 1.28
CA ASP A 73 16.49 7.04 0.93
C ASP A 73 16.79 6.79 -0.56
N VAL A 74 16.53 7.81 -1.37
CA VAL A 74 16.80 7.79 -2.83
C VAL A 74 18.29 7.60 -3.13
N GLY A 75 19.17 7.99 -2.21
CA GLY A 75 20.62 7.78 -2.34
C GLY A 75 21.01 6.31 -2.21
N GLN A 76 20.46 5.61 -1.21
CA GLN A 76 20.63 4.16 -1.07
C GLN A 76 20.02 3.40 -2.26
N LEU A 77 18.83 3.81 -2.72
CA LEU A 77 18.20 3.23 -3.91
C LEU A 77 19.12 3.38 -5.15
N ARG A 78 19.75 4.54 -5.34
CA ARG A 78 20.75 4.74 -6.42
C ARG A 78 21.93 3.78 -6.31
N GLN A 79 22.48 3.60 -5.12
CA GLN A 79 23.60 2.67 -4.90
C GLN A 79 23.20 1.23 -5.23
N HIS A 80 21.98 0.83 -4.84
CA HIS A 80 21.44 -0.47 -5.17
C HIS A 80 21.39 -0.67 -6.70
N LEU A 81 20.76 0.26 -7.44
CA LEU A 81 20.60 0.18 -8.89
C LEU A 81 21.93 0.21 -9.65
N GLN A 82 22.98 0.83 -9.09
CA GLN A 82 24.35 0.78 -9.65
C GLN A 82 25.01 -0.60 -9.52
N THR A 83 24.57 -1.39 -8.54
CA THR A 83 25.15 -2.73 -8.28
C THR A 83 24.39 -3.82 -9.04
N SER A 84 23.07 -3.72 -9.09
CA SER A 84 22.18 -4.69 -9.74
C SER A 84 20.91 -3.97 -10.21
N THR A 85 20.43 -4.33 -11.40
CA THR A 85 19.25 -3.70 -12.00
C THR A 85 18.05 -4.66 -11.87
N PRO A 86 16.98 -4.29 -11.12
CA PRO A 86 15.77 -5.08 -11.02
C PRO A 86 14.96 -5.02 -12.32
N SER A 87 14.14 -6.03 -12.56
CA SER A 87 13.21 -6.06 -13.69
C SER A 87 12.08 -5.02 -13.56
N ALA A 88 11.75 -4.61 -12.31
CA ALA A 88 10.84 -3.50 -12.04
C ALA A 88 11.08 -2.94 -10.62
N LEU A 89 10.75 -1.66 -10.43
CA LEU A 89 10.65 -1.01 -9.11
C LEU A 89 9.18 -0.90 -8.71
N VAL A 90 8.82 -1.47 -7.58
CA VAL A 90 7.46 -1.38 -7.01
C VAL A 90 7.40 -0.21 -6.02
N VAL A 91 6.41 0.65 -6.17
CA VAL A 91 6.11 1.77 -5.27
C VAL A 91 4.67 1.63 -4.79
N ILE A 92 4.44 1.69 -3.49
CA ILE A 92 3.11 1.67 -2.88
C ILE A 92 2.84 3.07 -2.33
N ASN A 93 1.88 3.80 -2.89
CA ASN A 93 1.66 5.22 -2.60
C ASN A 93 0.17 5.55 -2.33
N PRO A 94 -0.24 5.80 -1.07
CA PRO A 94 0.59 5.73 0.13
C PRO A 94 1.01 4.32 0.49
N ASN A 95 2.15 4.20 1.14
CA ASN A 95 2.70 2.91 1.57
C ASN A 95 1.76 2.20 2.58
N ASN A 96 1.69 0.91 2.51
CA ASN A 96 1.04 0.05 3.49
C ASN A 96 2.12 -0.83 4.17
N PRO A 97 2.38 -0.71 5.49
CA PRO A 97 1.44 -0.24 6.53
C PRO A 97 1.67 1.20 7.00
N THR A 98 2.69 1.91 6.53
CA THR A 98 3.10 3.21 7.12
C THR A 98 2.13 4.35 6.87
N GLY A 99 1.34 4.26 5.80
CA GLY A 99 0.43 5.33 5.37
C GLY A 99 1.14 6.55 4.79
N SER A 100 2.45 6.49 4.55
CA SER A 100 3.24 7.62 4.03
C SER A 100 3.03 7.82 2.53
N TYR A 101 2.86 9.06 2.11
CA TYR A 101 2.93 9.44 0.70
C TYR A 101 4.36 9.76 0.29
N LEU A 102 4.71 9.47 -0.96
CA LEU A 102 5.97 9.95 -1.56
C LEU A 102 6.04 11.47 -1.49
N ARG A 103 7.15 11.99 -1.00
CA ARG A 103 7.46 13.42 -1.10
C ARG A 103 7.78 13.80 -2.55
N PRO A 104 7.63 15.07 -2.93
CA PRO A 104 7.93 15.52 -4.30
C PRO A 104 9.35 15.20 -4.74
N ASP A 105 10.33 15.35 -3.86
CA ASP A 105 11.73 15.04 -4.09
C ASP A 105 12.02 13.55 -4.19
N GLU A 106 11.39 12.71 -3.34
CA GLU A 106 11.45 11.25 -3.44
C GLU A 106 10.87 10.78 -4.78
N ARG A 107 9.67 11.26 -5.13
CA ARG A 107 9.02 10.94 -6.40
C ARG A 107 9.91 11.32 -7.59
N ALA A 108 10.39 12.56 -7.60
CA ALA A 108 11.26 13.04 -8.68
C ALA A 108 12.56 12.24 -8.76
N GLY A 109 13.16 11.91 -7.61
CA GLY A 109 14.36 11.08 -7.52
C GLY A 109 14.15 9.65 -8.01
N MET A 110 13.06 8.99 -7.60
CA MET A 110 12.72 7.65 -8.05
C MET A 110 12.46 7.59 -9.56
N VAL A 111 11.67 8.53 -10.09
CA VAL A 111 11.41 8.62 -11.54
C VAL A 111 12.70 8.86 -12.29
N GLN A 112 13.59 9.73 -11.80
CA GLN A 112 14.90 9.97 -12.43
C GLN A 112 15.78 8.72 -12.41
N LEU A 113 15.81 7.97 -11.31
CA LEU A 113 16.57 6.71 -11.22
C LEU A 113 16.02 5.66 -12.20
N CYS A 114 14.70 5.47 -12.24
CA CYS A 114 14.07 4.54 -13.17
C CYS A 114 14.35 4.90 -14.62
N HIS A 115 14.37 6.20 -14.96
CA HIS A 115 14.77 6.68 -16.27
C HIS A 115 16.26 6.36 -16.57
N ASP A 116 17.17 6.69 -15.64
CA ASP A 116 18.61 6.54 -15.82
C ASP A 116 19.03 5.07 -16.00
N PHE A 117 18.36 4.17 -15.29
CA PHE A 117 18.64 2.73 -15.29
C PHE A 117 17.70 1.92 -16.18
N SER A 118 16.74 2.58 -16.86
CA SER A 118 15.74 1.93 -17.73
C SER A 118 14.90 0.88 -16.98
N VAL A 119 14.56 1.14 -15.72
CA VAL A 119 13.73 0.27 -14.86
C VAL A 119 12.28 0.74 -14.92
N PRO A 120 11.31 -0.12 -15.29
CA PRO A 120 9.90 0.24 -15.26
C PRO A 120 9.38 0.40 -13.81
N LEU A 121 8.40 1.29 -13.63
CA LEU A 121 7.72 1.54 -12.37
C LEU A 121 6.39 0.78 -12.29
N ILE A 122 6.17 0.08 -11.18
CA ILE A 122 4.86 -0.46 -10.80
C ILE A 122 4.37 0.37 -9.61
N ALA A 123 3.31 1.16 -9.79
CA ALA A 123 2.75 2.04 -8.77
C ALA A 123 1.43 1.48 -8.25
N ASP A 124 1.41 1.00 -7.02
CA ASP A 124 0.17 0.62 -6.32
C ASP A 124 -0.41 1.85 -5.63
N GLU A 125 -1.48 2.40 -6.20
CA GLU A 125 -2.12 3.63 -5.72
C GLU A 125 -3.54 3.40 -5.18
N VAL A 126 -3.87 2.16 -4.79
CA VAL A 126 -5.22 1.78 -4.32
C VAL A 126 -5.70 2.59 -3.11
N PHE A 127 -4.79 3.15 -2.32
CA PHE A 127 -5.11 3.98 -1.15
C PHE A 127 -4.95 5.48 -1.39
N PHE A 128 -4.58 5.92 -2.60
CA PHE A 128 -4.18 7.29 -2.87
C PHE A 128 -5.21 8.35 -2.44
N ASP A 129 -6.48 8.07 -2.59
CA ASP A 129 -7.56 9.01 -2.29
C ASP A 129 -7.94 9.04 -0.80
N TYR A 130 -7.33 8.20 0.04
CA TYR A 130 -7.57 8.13 1.49
C TYR A 130 -6.60 8.98 2.31
N ALA A 131 -6.38 10.24 1.93
CA ALA A 131 -5.57 11.17 2.72
C ALA A 131 -6.26 11.51 4.05
N LEU A 132 -5.52 11.33 5.14
CA LEU A 132 -5.95 11.61 6.50
C LEU A 132 -5.40 12.95 7.03
N SER A 133 -4.29 13.40 6.46
CA SER A 133 -3.65 14.67 6.75
C SER A 133 -3.55 15.55 5.51
N ASN A 134 -3.21 16.82 5.70
CA ASN A 134 -3.03 17.77 4.60
C ASN A 134 -1.57 17.75 4.13
N VAL A 135 -1.19 16.68 3.43
CA VAL A 135 0.14 16.56 2.81
C VAL A 135 0.06 16.75 1.31
N PHE A 136 1.13 17.28 0.73
CA PHE A 136 1.29 17.26 -0.72
C PHE A 136 1.40 15.80 -1.20
N ARG A 137 0.68 15.49 -2.25
CA ARG A 137 0.69 14.16 -2.87
C ARG A 137 0.50 14.26 -4.36
N GLU A 138 1.22 13.46 -5.08
CA GLU A 138 1.16 13.38 -6.53
C GLU A 138 1.18 11.91 -6.96
N ARG A 139 0.31 11.54 -7.90
CA ARG A 139 0.26 10.20 -8.45
C ARG A 139 1.47 9.92 -9.33
N LEU A 140 1.84 8.66 -9.42
CA LEU A 140 2.72 8.13 -10.47
C LEU A 140 1.92 7.75 -11.72
N ALA A 141 0.62 7.49 -11.59
CA ALA A 141 -0.27 7.31 -12.74
C ALA A 141 -0.18 8.51 -13.69
N GLY A 142 0.09 8.25 -14.98
CA GLY A 142 0.29 9.29 -15.99
C GLY A 142 1.71 9.86 -16.04
N GLU A 143 2.70 9.26 -15.35
CA GLU A 143 4.12 9.64 -15.52
C GLU A 143 4.56 9.43 -16.98
N GLU A 144 5.24 10.43 -17.56
CA GLU A 144 5.58 10.42 -18.99
C GLU A 144 7.06 10.10 -19.28
N ARG A 145 7.94 10.23 -18.28
CA ARG A 145 9.39 10.08 -18.46
C ARG A 145 9.90 8.66 -18.37
N VAL A 146 9.15 7.79 -17.71
CA VAL A 146 9.50 6.38 -17.46
C VAL A 146 8.28 5.49 -17.65
N LEU A 147 8.49 4.30 -18.20
CA LEU A 147 7.41 3.32 -18.36
C LEU A 147 6.83 2.98 -16.99
N THR A 148 5.57 3.32 -16.79
CA THR A 148 4.88 3.25 -15.49
C THR A 148 3.57 2.49 -15.63
N PHE A 149 3.29 1.62 -14.67
CA PHE A 149 2.09 0.81 -14.55
C PHE A 149 1.41 1.12 -13.23
N ALA A 150 0.33 1.91 -13.27
CA ALA A 150 -0.41 2.30 -12.08
C ALA A 150 -1.60 1.39 -11.83
N LEU A 151 -1.64 0.78 -10.65
CA LEU A 151 -2.69 -0.12 -10.19
C LEU A 151 -3.65 0.61 -9.25
N ASP A 152 -4.94 0.44 -9.51
CA ASP A 152 -6.00 0.98 -8.66
C ASP A 152 -7.26 0.11 -8.78
N GLY A 153 -8.30 0.31 -7.92
CA GLY A 153 -9.49 -0.53 -8.01
C GLY A 153 -10.56 -0.28 -6.95
N LEU A 154 -11.73 -0.88 -7.19
CA LEU A 154 -12.91 -0.69 -6.35
C LEU A 154 -12.80 -1.32 -4.97
N SER A 155 -11.88 -2.27 -4.78
CA SER A 155 -11.65 -2.91 -3.47
C SER A 155 -11.38 -1.89 -2.37
N LYS A 156 -10.67 -0.81 -2.70
CA LYS A 156 -10.39 0.28 -1.77
C LYS A 156 -11.30 1.48 -2.07
N ASN A 157 -11.38 1.95 -3.30
CA ASN A 157 -12.15 3.14 -3.66
C ASN A 157 -13.64 3.08 -3.25
N LEU A 158 -14.24 1.90 -3.29
CA LEU A 158 -15.61 1.67 -2.79
C LEU A 158 -15.67 0.88 -1.48
N ALA A 159 -14.53 0.50 -0.89
CA ALA A 159 -14.47 -0.47 0.19
C ALA A 159 -15.22 -1.77 -0.16
N ALA A 160 -15.15 -2.19 -1.43
CA ALA A 160 -15.91 -3.28 -2.02
C ALA A 160 -14.99 -4.36 -2.64
N PRO A 161 -14.22 -5.10 -1.83
CA PRO A 161 -13.32 -6.13 -2.35
C PRO A 161 -14.04 -7.27 -3.08
N HIS A 162 -15.33 -7.46 -2.77
CA HIS A 162 -16.20 -8.45 -3.42
C HIS A 162 -16.67 -8.04 -4.82
N ALA A 163 -16.56 -6.76 -5.21
CA ALA A 163 -16.89 -6.30 -6.56
C ALA A 163 -15.92 -6.84 -7.60
N LYS A 164 -14.70 -7.21 -7.20
CA LYS A 164 -13.67 -7.81 -8.06
C LYS A 164 -13.42 -7.00 -9.32
N VAL A 165 -13.20 -5.69 -9.16
CA VAL A 165 -12.84 -4.76 -10.23
C VAL A 165 -11.62 -3.95 -9.83
N ALA A 166 -10.62 -3.98 -10.68
CA ALA A 166 -9.44 -3.13 -10.64
C ALA A 166 -9.07 -2.69 -12.06
N TRP A 167 -8.10 -1.84 -12.17
CA TRP A 167 -7.54 -1.43 -13.45
C TRP A 167 -6.04 -1.19 -13.33
N LEU A 168 -5.39 -1.29 -14.46
CA LEU A 168 -4.00 -0.96 -14.70
C LEU A 168 -3.97 0.15 -15.74
N GLU A 169 -3.30 1.27 -15.45
CA GLU A 169 -2.99 2.32 -16.41
C GLU A 169 -1.54 2.22 -16.82
N VAL A 170 -1.27 2.23 -18.14
CA VAL A 170 0.08 2.25 -18.70
C VAL A 170 0.42 3.66 -19.15
N SER A 171 1.54 4.20 -18.70
CA SER A 171 2.03 5.53 -19.08
C SER A 171 3.55 5.54 -19.28
N GLY A 172 4.06 6.59 -19.91
CA GLY A 172 5.48 6.72 -20.21
C GLY A 172 5.75 7.13 -21.66
N PRO A 173 7.01 7.02 -22.13
CA PRO A 173 7.37 7.27 -23.51
C PRO A 173 6.59 6.38 -24.48
N ASP A 174 5.98 6.97 -25.50
CA ASP A 174 5.03 6.30 -26.39
C ASP A 174 5.53 4.98 -26.99
N GLU A 175 6.79 4.94 -27.39
CA GLU A 175 7.38 3.73 -27.96
C GLU A 175 7.47 2.59 -26.94
N LEU A 176 7.85 2.88 -25.68
CA LEU A 176 7.90 1.89 -24.62
C LEU A 176 6.50 1.43 -24.21
N VAL A 177 5.55 2.36 -24.16
CA VAL A 177 4.13 2.04 -23.89
C VAL A 177 3.59 1.09 -24.96
N ARG A 178 3.81 1.40 -26.25
CA ARG A 178 3.36 0.55 -27.35
C ARG A 178 3.94 -0.87 -27.25
N GLN A 179 5.25 -0.99 -27.01
CA GLN A 179 5.92 -2.30 -26.86
C GLN A 179 5.39 -3.09 -25.66
N ALA A 180 5.11 -2.42 -24.55
CA ALA A 180 4.55 -3.05 -23.36
C ALA A 180 3.10 -3.52 -23.63
N GLN A 181 2.28 -2.69 -24.30
CA GLN A 181 0.91 -3.03 -24.63
C GLN A 181 0.81 -4.23 -25.57
N GLU A 182 1.66 -4.33 -26.61
CA GLU A 182 1.70 -5.50 -27.49
C GLU A 182 1.88 -6.82 -26.73
N LYS A 183 2.63 -6.83 -25.64
CA LYS A 183 2.81 -8.01 -24.79
C LYS A 183 1.69 -8.17 -23.76
N LEU A 184 1.24 -7.06 -23.17
CA LEU A 184 0.13 -7.06 -22.21
C LEU A 184 -1.17 -7.58 -22.86
N ASP A 185 -1.42 -7.23 -24.11
CA ASP A 185 -2.60 -7.70 -24.85
C ASP A 185 -2.59 -9.24 -24.99
N GLN A 186 -1.42 -9.84 -25.23
CA GLN A 186 -1.28 -11.29 -25.26
C GLN A 186 -1.52 -11.93 -23.88
N ILE A 187 -1.02 -11.32 -22.81
CA ILE A 187 -1.27 -11.77 -21.44
C ILE A 187 -2.76 -11.63 -21.13
N ALA A 188 -3.36 -10.47 -21.42
CA ALA A 188 -4.76 -10.19 -21.15
C ALA A 188 -5.68 -11.18 -21.88
N ASP A 189 -5.42 -11.49 -23.15
CA ASP A 189 -6.16 -12.45 -23.95
C ASP A 189 -6.12 -13.86 -23.33
N ALA A 190 -4.98 -14.27 -22.80
CA ALA A 190 -4.85 -15.56 -22.11
C ALA A 190 -5.69 -15.67 -20.82
N TYR A 191 -5.96 -14.54 -20.13
CA TYR A 191 -6.79 -14.50 -18.91
C TYR A 191 -8.27 -14.27 -19.17
N LEU A 192 -8.65 -14.02 -20.41
CA LEU A 192 -10.01 -13.71 -20.88
C LEU A 192 -10.57 -12.39 -20.31
N PRO A 193 -11.56 -11.79 -20.97
CA PRO A 193 -12.12 -10.51 -20.56
C PRO A 193 -12.93 -10.61 -19.26
N MET A 194 -13.07 -9.48 -18.59
CA MET A 194 -13.95 -9.35 -17.43
C MET A 194 -15.41 -9.60 -17.80
N SER A 195 -16.20 -10.09 -16.84
CA SER A 195 -17.62 -10.38 -17.00
C SER A 195 -18.41 -9.13 -17.40
N ASP A 196 -19.26 -9.26 -18.45
CA ASP A 196 -20.17 -8.21 -18.92
C ASP A 196 -21.17 -7.77 -17.83
N LEU A 197 -21.53 -8.65 -16.90
CA LEU A 197 -22.40 -8.31 -15.78
C LEU A 197 -21.80 -7.24 -14.88
N ILE A 198 -20.49 -7.27 -14.69
CA ILE A 198 -19.76 -6.29 -13.87
C ILE A 198 -19.47 -5.03 -14.69
N THR A 199 -18.98 -5.19 -15.92
CA THR A 199 -18.62 -4.04 -16.77
C THR A 199 -19.81 -3.15 -17.10
N ALA A 200 -21.00 -3.72 -17.26
CA ALA A 200 -22.25 -2.97 -17.44
C ALA A 200 -22.61 -2.07 -16.23
N GLN A 201 -22.15 -2.40 -15.03
CA GLN A 201 -22.38 -1.61 -13.80
C GLN A 201 -21.27 -0.61 -13.50
N LEU A 202 -20.14 -0.69 -14.21
CA LEU A 202 -18.97 0.15 -13.94
C LEU A 202 -19.26 1.65 -13.89
N PRO A 203 -20.02 2.25 -14.84
CA PRO A 203 -20.32 3.67 -14.78
C PRO A 203 -20.94 4.10 -13.44
N SER A 204 -21.96 3.38 -12.97
CA SER A 204 -22.64 3.65 -11.71
C SER A 204 -21.72 3.44 -10.49
N LEU A 205 -20.86 2.42 -10.53
CA LEU A 205 -19.90 2.14 -9.46
C LEU A 205 -18.83 3.25 -9.39
N LEU A 206 -18.32 3.70 -10.54
CA LEU A 206 -17.34 4.77 -10.61
C LEU A 206 -17.91 6.11 -10.13
N ASP A 207 -19.18 6.42 -10.43
CA ASP A 207 -19.85 7.63 -9.95
C ASP A 207 -20.02 7.64 -8.41
N ALA A 208 -20.12 6.47 -7.79
CA ALA A 208 -20.25 6.34 -6.34
C ALA A 208 -18.92 6.52 -5.56
N ILE A 209 -17.77 6.46 -6.23
CA ILE A 209 -16.45 6.47 -5.59
C ILE A 209 -16.28 7.69 -4.68
N GLY A 210 -16.55 8.90 -5.19
CA GLY A 210 -16.30 10.13 -4.44
C GLY A 210 -17.03 10.17 -3.09
N SER A 211 -18.33 9.89 -3.07
CA SER A 211 -19.13 9.88 -1.84
C SER A 211 -18.71 8.77 -0.87
N GLN A 212 -18.34 7.62 -1.40
CA GLN A 212 -17.88 6.50 -0.57
C GLN A 212 -16.52 6.81 0.08
N ILE A 213 -15.58 7.36 -0.69
CA ILE A 213 -14.28 7.78 -0.14
C ILE A 213 -14.46 8.78 1.01
N GLU A 214 -15.32 9.79 0.83
CA GLU A 214 -15.60 10.77 1.89
C GLU A 214 -16.16 10.10 3.15
N THR A 215 -17.14 9.23 2.99
CA THR A 215 -17.76 8.48 4.11
C THR A 215 -16.74 7.63 4.87
N VAL A 216 -15.91 6.89 4.15
CA VAL A 216 -14.87 6.05 4.76
C VAL A 216 -13.79 6.92 5.41
N ARG A 217 -13.32 7.96 4.73
CA ARG A 217 -12.30 8.88 5.23
C ARG A 217 -12.71 9.57 6.54
N ASP A 218 -13.97 9.97 6.67
CA ASP A 218 -14.50 10.54 7.91
C ASP A 218 -14.47 9.53 9.06
N ARG A 219 -14.80 8.26 8.77
CA ARG A 219 -14.67 7.17 9.74
C ARG A 219 -13.22 6.96 10.16
N LEU A 220 -12.30 6.89 9.19
CA LEU A 220 -10.87 6.71 9.46
C LEU A 220 -10.32 7.83 10.35
N ARG A 221 -10.68 9.09 10.08
CA ARG A 221 -10.26 10.25 10.90
C ARG A 221 -10.79 10.17 12.32
N LYS A 222 -12.06 9.81 12.51
CA LYS A 222 -12.66 9.63 13.85
C LYS A 222 -11.93 8.52 14.62
N ASN A 223 -11.67 7.39 13.96
CA ASN A 223 -10.99 6.25 14.55
C ASN A 223 -9.52 6.56 14.88
N LEU A 224 -8.82 7.27 14.01
CA LEU A 224 -7.45 7.73 14.29
C LEU A 224 -7.40 8.66 15.49
N GLN A 225 -8.33 9.63 15.58
CA GLN A 225 -8.43 10.52 16.73
C GLN A 225 -8.72 9.74 18.02
N ARG A 226 -9.58 8.73 17.96
CA ARG A 226 -9.87 7.88 19.12
C ARG A 226 -8.63 7.09 19.55
N LEU A 227 -7.95 6.46 18.60
CA LEU A 227 -6.71 5.72 18.89
C LEU A 227 -5.65 6.63 19.53
N ARG A 228 -5.44 7.84 18.99
CA ARG A 228 -4.55 8.85 19.56
C ARG A 228 -4.91 9.16 21.02
N SER A 229 -6.20 9.35 21.30
CA SER A 229 -6.67 9.64 22.67
C SER A 229 -6.41 8.47 23.62
N CYS A 230 -6.59 7.22 23.15
CA CYS A 230 -6.31 6.02 23.96
C CYS A 230 -4.81 5.88 24.26
N VAL A 231 -3.94 6.10 23.26
CA VAL A 231 -2.48 6.08 23.44
C VAL A 231 -2.04 7.16 24.44
N ALA A 232 -2.57 8.38 24.29
CA ALA A 232 -2.26 9.49 25.22
C ALA A 232 -2.75 9.23 26.66
N ALA A 233 -3.78 8.39 26.84
CA ALA A 233 -4.30 8.00 28.15
C ALA A 233 -3.64 6.72 28.72
N SER A 234 -2.65 6.15 28.03
CA SER A 234 -1.90 4.98 28.52
C SER A 234 -1.30 5.25 29.90
N ARG A 235 -1.38 4.26 30.80
CA ARG A 235 -0.85 4.35 32.16
C ARG A 235 0.67 4.37 32.19
N THR A 236 1.30 3.67 31.27
CA THR A 236 2.76 3.51 31.22
C THR A 236 3.46 4.58 30.38
N GLY A 237 2.74 5.15 29.40
CA GLY A 237 3.28 6.21 28.52
C GLY A 237 4.42 5.75 27.60
N VAL A 238 4.59 4.45 27.38
CA VAL A 238 5.70 3.86 26.59
C VAL A 238 5.33 3.54 25.14
N MET A 239 4.12 3.86 24.74
CA MET A 239 3.63 3.62 23.38
C MET A 239 3.69 4.87 22.53
N ASP A 240 4.07 4.72 21.28
CA ASP A 240 4.03 5.78 20.27
C ASP A 240 3.06 5.39 19.15
N LEU A 241 2.23 6.35 18.73
CA LEU A 241 1.41 6.21 17.55
C LEU A 241 2.13 6.85 16.35
N TYR A 242 2.51 6.03 15.37
CA TYR A 242 3.02 6.51 14.10
C TYR A 242 1.81 6.81 13.20
N GLU A 243 1.47 8.10 13.15
CA GLU A 243 0.25 8.54 12.47
C GLU A 243 0.40 8.44 10.96
N PRO A 244 -0.55 7.75 10.29
CA PRO A 244 -0.55 7.66 8.84
C PRO A 244 -0.98 9.00 8.21
N GLU A 245 -0.35 9.34 7.09
CA GLU A 245 -0.78 10.45 6.23
C GLU A 245 -1.97 10.06 5.36
N GLY A 246 -2.11 8.76 5.07
CA GLY A 246 -3.20 8.18 4.30
C GLY A 246 -3.36 6.68 4.54
N GLY A 247 -4.24 6.05 3.75
CA GLY A 247 -4.52 4.61 3.89
C GLY A 247 -5.52 4.29 5.00
N TRP A 248 -5.54 3.02 5.41
CA TRP A 248 -6.57 2.48 6.30
C TRP A 248 -6.03 1.94 7.63
N SER A 249 -4.73 2.04 7.86
CA SER A 249 -4.05 1.50 9.03
C SER A 249 -3.21 2.56 9.71
N ALA A 250 -2.98 2.38 11.00
CA ALA A 250 -2.03 3.13 11.80
C ALA A 250 -1.05 2.17 12.48
N LEU A 251 0.19 2.58 12.65
CA LEU A 251 1.21 1.80 13.34
C LEU A 251 1.31 2.24 14.80
N LEU A 252 1.08 1.31 15.71
CA LEU A 252 1.34 1.46 17.13
C LEU A 252 2.69 0.82 17.46
N ARG A 253 3.60 1.61 17.99
CA ARG A 253 4.87 1.13 18.54
C ARG A 253 4.76 0.93 20.05
N PHE A 254 5.36 -0.16 20.53
CA PHE A 254 5.46 -0.52 21.93
C PHE A 254 6.84 -1.13 22.22
N PRO A 255 7.23 -1.36 23.50
CA PRO A 255 8.54 -1.92 23.82
C PRO A 255 8.83 -3.25 23.11
N ALA A 256 9.96 -3.33 22.44
CA ALA A 256 10.34 -4.48 21.58
C ALA A 256 10.57 -5.80 22.35
N TRP A 257 10.65 -5.78 23.68
CA TRP A 257 10.74 -6.98 24.52
C TRP A 257 9.37 -7.65 24.76
N ILE A 258 8.24 -6.98 24.44
CA ILE A 258 6.92 -7.60 24.41
C ILE A 258 6.84 -8.39 23.10
N ASP A 259 6.64 -9.71 23.21
CA ASP A 259 6.51 -10.56 22.05
C ASP A 259 5.20 -10.25 21.27
N GLU A 260 5.35 -9.99 19.96
CA GLU A 260 4.23 -9.60 19.10
C GLU A 260 3.21 -10.73 18.94
N ASP A 261 3.66 -12.00 18.85
CA ASP A 261 2.78 -13.15 18.68
C ASP A 261 2.01 -13.47 19.96
N GLU A 262 2.66 -13.38 21.12
CA GLU A 262 1.98 -13.53 22.42
C GLU A 262 0.94 -12.43 22.62
N LEU A 263 1.26 -11.18 22.27
CA LEU A 263 0.35 -10.06 22.34
C LEU A 263 -0.87 -10.27 21.44
N VAL A 264 -0.68 -10.56 20.15
CA VAL A 264 -1.75 -10.77 19.17
C VAL A 264 -2.58 -11.98 19.56
N THR A 265 -1.96 -13.09 19.95
CA THR A 265 -2.67 -14.29 20.41
C THR A 265 -3.53 -14.01 21.63
N SER A 266 -3.02 -13.24 22.60
CA SER A 266 -3.78 -12.87 23.80
C SER A 266 -4.95 -11.94 23.47
N LEU A 267 -4.79 -11.00 22.54
CA LEU A 267 -5.87 -10.12 22.06
C LEU A 267 -6.99 -10.93 21.39
N ILE A 268 -6.64 -11.92 20.57
CA ILE A 268 -7.63 -12.78 19.92
C ILE A 268 -8.37 -13.62 20.96
N ARG A 269 -7.65 -14.30 21.85
CA ARG A 269 -8.22 -15.24 22.83
C ARG A 269 -9.09 -14.55 23.88
N ASP A 270 -8.61 -13.42 24.42
CA ASP A 270 -9.19 -12.81 25.61
C ASP A 270 -10.14 -11.64 25.30
N ALA A 271 -10.03 -11.04 24.10
CA ALA A 271 -10.79 -9.86 23.71
C ALA A 271 -11.49 -9.98 22.34
N ALA A 272 -11.29 -11.08 21.61
CA ALA A 272 -11.76 -11.27 20.23
C ALA A 272 -11.32 -10.14 19.27
N ILE A 273 -10.11 -9.61 19.48
CA ILE A 273 -9.50 -8.56 18.67
C ILE A 273 -8.36 -9.17 17.88
N SER A 274 -8.34 -8.95 16.56
CA SER A 274 -7.19 -9.25 15.71
C SER A 274 -6.46 -7.97 15.31
N ALA A 275 -5.14 -7.98 15.39
CA ALA A 275 -4.25 -6.95 14.86
C ALA A 275 -3.11 -7.65 14.12
N GLN A 276 -2.43 -6.93 13.25
CA GLN A 276 -1.32 -7.52 12.49
C GLN A 276 0.00 -7.10 13.15
N PRO A 277 0.86 -8.08 13.50
CA PRO A 277 2.17 -7.80 14.09
C PRO A 277 3.10 -7.13 13.07
N GLY A 278 4.09 -6.39 13.58
CA GLY A 278 5.01 -5.62 12.74
C GLY A 278 5.83 -6.47 11.80
N TYR A 279 6.29 -7.64 12.24
CA TYR A 279 7.08 -8.55 11.41
C TYR A 279 6.34 -8.99 10.13
N PHE A 280 5.00 -8.98 10.14
CA PHE A 280 4.19 -9.30 8.96
C PHE A 280 4.43 -8.32 7.78
N PHE A 281 4.94 -7.15 8.07
CA PHE A 281 5.26 -6.10 7.10
C PHE A 281 6.77 -5.86 6.98
N ASP A 282 7.60 -6.75 7.53
CA ASP A 282 9.04 -6.58 7.59
C ASP A 282 9.45 -5.24 8.22
N MET A 283 8.82 -4.90 9.37
CA MET A 283 9.23 -3.74 10.15
C MET A 283 10.69 -3.88 10.58
N PRO A 284 11.48 -2.79 10.59
CA PRO A 284 12.92 -2.86 10.85
C PRO A 284 13.28 -3.31 12.27
N THR A 285 12.34 -3.26 13.19
CA THR A 285 12.49 -3.69 14.59
C THR A 285 11.19 -4.32 15.08
N ALA A 286 11.28 -5.16 16.12
CA ALA A 286 10.09 -5.66 16.82
C ALA A 286 9.39 -4.53 17.63
N GLY A 287 8.16 -4.81 18.05
CA GLY A 287 7.37 -3.91 18.90
C GLY A 287 6.40 -3.03 18.10
N PHE A 288 5.83 -3.57 17.02
CA PHE A 288 4.82 -2.88 16.22
C PHE A 288 3.52 -3.69 16.07
N LEU A 289 2.40 -2.97 16.08
CA LEU A 289 1.11 -3.46 15.60
C LEU A 289 0.56 -2.54 14.51
N SER A 290 0.08 -3.13 13.42
CA SER A 290 -0.74 -2.43 12.44
C SER A 290 -2.21 -2.57 12.83
N ILE A 291 -2.85 -1.43 13.08
CA ILE A 291 -4.24 -1.32 13.56
C ILE A 291 -5.11 -0.77 12.44
N SER A 292 -6.14 -1.55 12.06
CA SER A 292 -7.12 -1.10 11.06
C SER A 292 -8.00 0.01 11.61
N LEU A 293 -8.13 1.10 10.85
CA LEU A 293 -9.00 2.24 11.15
C LEU A 293 -10.41 2.10 10.53
N LEU A 294 -10.74 0.96 9.90
CA LEU A 294 -12.01 0.76 9.19
C LEU A 294 -13.18 0.37 10.08
N LEU A 295 -12.94 -0.08 11.29
CA LEU A 295 -13.99 -0.55 12.21
C LEU A 295 -15.07 0.53 12.41
N GLN A 296 -16.28 0.10 12.80
CA GLN A 296 -17.27 1.05 13.27
C GLN A 296 -16.72 1.79 14.50
N PRO A 297 -17.01 3.10 14.67
CA PRO A 297 -16.37 3.92 15.70
C PRO A 297 -16.52 3.37 17.12
N GLU A 298 -17.66 2.78 17.44
CA GLU A 298 -17.94 2.20 18.77
C GLU A 298 -17.08 0.95 19.01
N VAL A 299 -16.94 0.10 17.98
CA VAL A 299 -16.08 -1.09 18.01
C VAL A 299 -14.62 -0.70 18.11
N MET A 300 -14.22 0.31 17.34
CA MET A 300 -12.84 0.85 17.37
C MET A 300 -12.49 1.39 18.76
N ALA A 301 -13.40 2.09 19.41
CA ALA A 301 -13.17 2.64 20.75
C ALA A 301 -12.84 1.54 21.76
N ALA A 302 -13.68 0.50 21.83
CA ALA A 302 -13.48 -0.63 22.73
C ALA A 302 -12.22 -1.44 22.41
N ALA A 303 -11.95 -1.66 21.11
CA ALA A 303 -10.76 -2.36 20.66
C ALA A 303 -9.46 -1.61 21.00
N ALA A 304 -9.41 -0.31 20.75
CA ALA A 304 -8.26 0.52 21.09
C ALA A 304 -7.96 0.52 22.60
N GLU A 305 -8.99 0.70 23.45
CA GLU A 305 -8.84 0.62 24.91
C GLU A 305 -8.29 -0.74 25.35
N SER A 306 -8.78 -1.83 24.78
CA SER A 306 -8.32 -3.19 25.11
C SER A 306 -6.86 -3.43 24.70
N VAL A 307 -6.45 -2.98 23.50
CA VAL A 307 -5.08 -3.10 23.02
C VAL A 307 -4.13 -2.33 23.94
N ILE A 308 -4.43 -1.05 24.25
CA ILE A 308 -3.61 -0.20 25.09
C ILE A 308 -3.51 -0.79 26.50
N ALA A 309 -4.62 -1.20 27.11
CA ALA A 309 -4.63 -1.80 28.43
C ALA A 309 -3.82 -3.10 28.51
N ARG A 310 -3.83 -3.92 27.45
CA ARG A 310 -3.04 -5.14 27.41
C ARG A 310 -1.54 -4.86 27.37
N ILE A 311 -1.10 -3.90 26.57
CA ILE A 311 0.32 -3.48 26.50
C ILE A 311 0.73 -2.88 27.86
N ASP A 312 -0.07 -1.97 28.45
CA ASP A 312 0.20 -1.41 29.76
C ASP A 312 0.39 -2.50 30.83
N THR A 313 -0.49 -3.51 30.84
CA THR A 313 -0.41 -4.65 31.78
C THR A 313 0.86 -5.47 31.57
N ALA A 314 1.27 -5.71 30.32
CA ALA A 314 2.52 -6.42 30.03
C ALA A 314 3.75 -5.65 30.52
N VAL A 315 3.77 -4.32 30.36
CA VAL A 315 4.82 -3.44 30.87
C VAL A 315 4.87 -3.45 32.39
N GLU A 316 3.73 -3.29 33.06
CA GLU A 316 3.62 -3.29 34.54
C GLU A 316 4.09 -4.63 35.14
N ALA A 317 3.76 -5.76 34.50
CA ALA A 317 4.17 -7.09 34.95
C ALA A 317 5.70 -7.34 34.89
N THR A 318 6.42 -6.57 34.08
CA THR A 318 7.89 -6.70 33.95
C THR A 318 8.63 -5.78 34.90
N LEU A 319 7.98 -4.76 35.45
CA LEU A 319 8.57 -3.81 36.40
C LEU A 319 8.54 -4.30 37.84
N PHE A 320 7.85 -5.38 38.11
CA PHE A 320 7.68 -6.03 39.43
C PHE A 320 8.01 -7.50 39.37
#